data_c3ad603e6270390d1ce415ee4188a14c
#
_entry.id   c3ad603e6270390d1ce415ee4188a14c
#
_cell.length_a   1.000
_cell.length_b   1.000
_cell.length_c   1.000
_cell.angle_alpha   90.00
_cell.angle_beta   90.00
_cell.angle_gamma   90.00
#
_symmetry.space_group_name_H-M   'P 1'
#
loop_
_entity.id
_entity.type
_entity.pdbx_description
1 polymer ?
#
loop_
_entity_poly.entity_id
_entity_poly.type
_entity_poly.pdbx_seq_one_letter_code
_entity_poly.pdbx_strand_id
1 'polypeptide(L)'
;GDVYKRQVLNYTAELPENKRKILYVDTEQSTYHCEIVARRSLRMAGLPTDSNHENLEFLVLRKYTPEERIAIVREAIYRTENVGLVVIDGIRDMVYDINSSSESTKVISLLMTWTGERNIHIHTILHQNKGDEHARGHIGTELSNKAETVLQVEKDEKNPGVSTVKTAHIRAVDFEPFAFRINGEALPELLEDYQFKDKDETKGNRGKFDPYRDITEQQHRIALEAAFTLKDEYGYKELEGALREAYASVGVKLSDHRLRDLITVLKNKRMIVQENGRKYTFKPDFHY
;
A
#
# COMPACT_ATOMS: atom_id res chain seq x y z
N GLY A 1 -23.01 24.74 20.24
CA GLY A 1 -22.89 23.30 20.23
C GLY A 1 -21.95 22.87 19.11
N ASP A 2 -21.06 21.99 19.42
CA ASP A 2 -19.89 21.53 18.67
C ASP A 2 -20.15 21.12 17.21
N VAL A 3 -20.13 22.05 16.29
CA VAL A 3 -20.13 21.78 14.83
C VAL A 3 -18.83 21.11 14.39
N TYR A 4 -17.78 21.15 15.20
CA TYR A 4 -16.43 20.68 14.88
C TYR A 4 -16.13 19.25 15.27
N LYS A 5 -17.07 18.54 15.94
CA LYS A 5 -16.90 17.13 16.33
C LYS A 5 -17.92 16.22 15.63
N ARG A 6 -18.04 16.33 14.30
CA ARG A 6 -18.82 15.34 13.56
C ARG A 6 -17.97 14.12 13.28
N GLN A 7 -18.38 13.00 13.82
CA GLN A 7 -17.85 11.70 13.46
C GLN A 7 -18.40 11.33 12.09
N VAL A 8 -17.51 11.03 11.15
CA VAL A 8 -17.83 10.50 9.84
C VAL A 8 -17.14 9.16 9.69
N LEU A 9 -17.88 8.10 9.42
CA LEU A 9 -17.36 6.75 9.23
C LEU A 9 -16.46 6.26 10.40
N ASN A 10 -16.83 6.54 11.63
CA ASN A 10 -16.04 6.25 12.85
C ASN A 10 -14.76 7.06 13.03
N TYR A 11 -14.51 8.06 12.19
CA TYR A 11 -13.38 8.97 12.36
C TYR A 11 -13.82 10.26 13.04
N THR A 12 -13.01 10.70 13.97
CA THR A 12 -13.08 12.03 14.56
C THR A 12 -11.77 12.75 14.26
N ALA A 13 -11.82 13.93 13.67
CA ALA A 13 -10.67 14.77 13.44
C ALA A 13 -10.75 16.00 14.35
N GLU A 14 -9.64 16.33 14.97
CA GLU A 14 -9.49 17.56 15.75
C GLU A 14 -8.22 18.28 15.31
N LEU A 15 -8.39 19.50 14.80
CA LEU A 15 -7.28 20.39 14.49
C LEU A 15 -7.10 21.40 15.64
N PRO A 16 -5.86 21.78 15.96
CA PRO A 16 -5.60 22.85 16.95
C PRO A 16 -6.34 24.14 16.58
N GLU A 17 -6.75 24.92 17.58
CA GLU A 17 -7.52 26.15 17.37
C GLU A 17 -6.84 27.15 16.44
N ASN A 18 -5.52 27.23 16.49
CA ASN A 18 -4.70 28.11 15.65
C ASN A 18 -4.30 27.46 14.31
N LYS A 19 -4.84 26.28 13.96
CA LYS A 19 -4.49 25.51 12.74
C LYS A 19 -5.72 24.85 12.11
N ARG A 20 -6.81 25.59 11.96
CA ARG A 20 -8.08 25.03 11.47
C ARG A 20 -8.25 25.07 9.96
N LYS A 21 -7.35 25.73 9.23
CA LYS A 21 -7.47 25.84 7.78
C LYS A 21 -7.00 24.56 7.10
N ILE A 22 -7.79 24.11 6.13
CA ILE A 22 -7.56 22.97 5.27
C ILE A 22 -7.26 23.47 3.86
N LEU A 23 -6.13 23.08 3.31
CA LEU A 23 -5.80 23.23 1.90
C LEU A 23 -6.11 21.91 1.18
N TYR A 24 -7.05 21.94 0.25
CA TYR A 24 -7.35 20.79 -0.59
C TYR A 24 -6.80 21.06 -2.00
N VAL A 25 -5.86 20.21 -2.44
CA VAL A 25 -5.18 20.32 -3.73
C VAL A 25 -5.66 19.16 -4.60
N ASP A 26 -6.29 19.47 -5.72
CA ASP A 26 -6.70 18.49 -6.73
C ASP A 26 -5.87 18.71 -8.00
N THR A 27 -5.20 17.65 -8.44
CA THR A 27 -4.32 17.66 -9.62
C THR A 27 -4.92 16.96 -10.84
N GLU A 28 -6.00 16.20 -10.66
CA GLU A 28 -6.56 15.32 -11.68
C GLU A 28 -7.88 15.80 -12.27
N GLN A 29 -8.75 16.38 -11.43
CA GLN A 29 -10.13 16.63 -11.81
C GLN A 29 -10.34 18.01 -12.48
N SER A 30 -11.44 18.12 -13.22
CA SER A 30 -11.89 19.42 -13.76
C SER A 30 -12.45 20.30 -12.65
N THR A 31 -12.49 21.61 -12.87
CA THR A 31 -13.06 22.57 -11.92
C THR A 31 -14.48 22.21 -11.50
N TYR A 32 -15.31 21.71 -12.44
CA TYR A 32 -16.67 21.27 -12.16
C TYR A 32 -16.71 20.12 -11.12
N HIS A 33 -15.87 19.09 -11.30
CA HIS A 33 -15.81 17.97 -10.35
C HIS A 33 -15.22 18.39 -9.02
N CYS A 34 -14.22 19.26 -9.01
CA CYS A 34 -13.65 19.82 -7.79
C CYS A 34 -14.70 20.60 -6.98
N GLU A 35 -15.57 21.34 -7.65
CA GLU A 35 -16.69 22.03 -7.00
C GLU A 35 -17.67 21.04 -6.34
N ILE A 36 -17.97 19.91 -6.98
CA ILE A 36 -18.81 18.85 -6.41
C ILE A 36 -18.16 18.28 -5.14
N VAL A 37 -16.84 18.03 -5.16
CA VAL A 37 -16.09 17.52 -4.00
C VAL A 37 -16.10 18.55 -2.86
N ALA A 38 -15.84 19.83 -3.17
CA ALA A 38 -15.86 20.90 -2.18
C ALA A 38 -17.24 21.03 -1.52
N ARG A 39 -18.32 21.08 -2.32
CA ARG A 39 -19.71 21.14 -1.82
C ARG A 39 -20.07 19.91 -0.96
N ARG A 40 -19.62 18.71 -1.35
CA ARG A 40 -19.82 17.50 -0.56
C ARG A 40 -19.10 17.60 0.78
N SER A 41 -17.86 18.07 0.79
CA SER A 41 -17.08 18.25 2.03
C SER A 41 -17.76 19.23 2.99
N LEU A 42 -18.25 20.36 2.49
CA LEU A 42 -19.02 21.34 3.27
C LEU A 42 -20.32 20.73 3.81
N ARG A 43 -21.07 19.98 2.99
CA ARG A 43 -22.28 19.28 3.41
C ARG A 43 -22.01 18.26 4.52
N MET A 44 -20.95 17.48 4.40
CA MET A 44 -20.53 16.53 5.44
C MET A 44 -20.20 17.23 6.75
N ALA A 45 -19.62 18.41 6.69
CA ALA A 45 -19.34 19.26 7.84
C ALA A 45 -20.59 19.99 8.39
N GLY A 46 -21.74 19.91 7.70
CA GLY A 46 -22.96 20.64 8.04
C GLY A 46 -22.89 22.14 7.82
N LEU A 47 -22.04 22.56 6.87
CA LEU A 47 -21.78 23.93 6.50
C LEU A 47 -22.59 24.31 5.24
N PRO A 48 -22.86 25.62 5.01
CA PRO A 48 -23.46 26.11 3.79
C PRO A 48 -22.64 25.69 2.55
N THR A 49 -23.33 25.30 1.48
CA THR A 49 -22.68 24.82 0.24
C THR A 49 -22.73 25.82 -0.91
N ASP A 50 -23.34 26.97 -0.68
CA ASP A 50 -23.53 28.08 -1.65
C ASP A 50 -22.49 29.19 -1.51
N SER A 51 -21.60 29.07 -0.54
CA SER A 51 -20.55 30.05 -0.26
C SER A 51 -19.23 29.35 0.10
N ASN A 52 -18.13 30.06 -0.09
CA ASN A 52 -16.82 29.58 0.37
C ASN A 52 -16.75 29.62 1.90
N HIS A 53 -16.07 28.65 2.48
CA HIS A 53 -15.82 28.63 3.92
C HIS A 53 -14.38 29.06 4.20
N GLU A 54 -14.19 29.94 5.20
CA GLU A 54 -12.90 30.54 5.53
C GLU A 54 -11.79 29.51 5.86
N ASN A 55 -12.18 28.34 6.39
CA ASN A 55 -11.25 27.26 6.75
C ASN A 55 -11.06 26.20 5.67
N LEU A 56 -11.62 26.37 4.46
CA LEU A 56 -11.41 25.47 3.35
C LEU A 56 -10.95 26.26 2.12
N GLU A 57 -9.72 26.03 1.71
CA GLU A 57 -9.17 26.54 0.46
C GLU A 57 -8.95 25.41 -0.52
N PHE A 58 -9.50 25.54 -1.72
CA PHE A 58 -9.48 24.48 -2.73
C PHE A 58 -8.66 24.95 -3.94
N LEU A 59 -7.57 24.21 -4.24
CA LEU A 59 -6.65 24.50 -5.33
C LEU A 59 -6.86 23.48 -6.47
N VAL A 60 -7.27 23.96 -7.64
CA VAL A 60 -7.50 23.15 -8.84
C VAL A 60 -6.28 23.25 -9.75
N LEU A 61 -5.42 22.25 -9.75
CA LEU A 61 -4.09 22.33 -10.37
C LEU A 61 -3.94 21.45 -11.62
N ARG A 62 -5.01 20.89 -12.16
CA ARG A 62 -4.96 19.99 -13.32
C ARG A 62 -4.19 20.56 -14.53
N LYS A 63 -4.27 21.86 -14.78
CA LYS A 63 -3.67 22.51 -15.96
C LYS A 63 -2.18 22.83 -15.83
N TYR A 64 -1.60 22.64 -14.65
CA TYR A 64 -0.22 23.01 -14.37
C TYR A 64 0.72 21.81 -14.53
N THR A 65 2.01 22.09 -14.79
CA THR A 65 3.08 21.07 -14.82
C THR A 65 3.41 20.60 -13.40
N PRO A 66 4.11 19.45 -13.23
CA PRO A 66 4.53 18.98 -11.91
C PRO A 66 5.32 20.00 -11.10
N GLU A 67 6.26 20.72 -11.73
CA GLU A 67 7.04 21.77 -11.07
C GLU A 67 6.17 22.94 -10.63
N GLU A 68 5.25 23.38 -11.48
CA GLU A 68 4.32 24.46 -11.15
C GLU A 68 3.40 24.05 -10.00
N ARG A 69 2.89 22.80 -10.01
CA ARG A 69 2.07 22.26 -8.90
C ARG A 69 2.84 22.28 -7.59
N ILE A 70 4.09 21.80 -7.58
CA ILE A 70 4.96 21.85 -6.40
C ILE A 70 5.16 23.29 -5.92
N ALA A 71 5.42 24.22 -6.83
CA ALA A 71 5.64 25.63 -6.49
C ALA A 71 4.36 26.28 -5.90
N ILE A 72 3.20 26.04 -6.51
CA ILE A 72 1.90 26.56 -6.03
C ILE A 72 1.55 25.98 -4.65
N VAL A 73 1.69 24.67 -4.46
CA VAL A 73 1.40 24.02 -3.17
C VAL A 73 2.34 24.52 -2.08
N ARG A 74 3.62 24.64 -2.38
CA ARG A 74 4.60 25.23 -1.46
C ARG A 74 4.18 26.65 -1.07
N GLU A 75 3.90 27.49 -2.05
CA GLU A 75 3.50 28.88 -1.82
C GLU A 75 2.23 28.96 -0.96
N ALA A 76 1.22 28.13 -1.26
CA ALA A 76 0.00 28.07 -0.48
C ALA A 76 0.27 27.68 0.98
N ILE A 77 1.09 26.63 1.21
CA ILE A 77 1.45 26.16 2.56
C ILE A 77 2.19 27.25 3.36
N TYR A 78 3.08 28.03 2.71
CA TYR A 78 3.89 29.02 3.43
C TYR A 78 3.19 30.34 3.62
N ARG A 79 2.31 30.76 2.72
CA ARG A 79 1.59 32.05 2.79
C ARG A 79 0.26 31.97 3.54
N THR A 80 -0.38 30.81 3.55
CA THR A 80 -1.67 30.67 4.23
C THR A 80 -1.43 30.52 5.74
N GLU A 81 -2.07 31.39 6.50
CA GLU A 81 -2.04 31.32 7.96
C GLU A 81 -2.97 30.20 8.47
N ASN A 82 -2.68 29.68 9.64
CA ASN A 82 -3.51 28.71 10.37
C ASN A 82 -3.78 27.38 9.64
N VAL A 83 -2.93 27.01 8.67
CA VAL A 83 -3.01 25.70 8.00
C VAL A 83 -2.70 24.61 9.01
N GLY A 84 -3.60 23.61 9.12
CA GLY A 84 -3.42 22.41 9.92
C GLY A 84 -3.38 21.13 9.09
N LEU A 85 -4.16 21.11 8.00
CA LEU A 85 -4.26 19.95 7.11
C LEU A 85 -4.08 20.37 5.65
N VAL A 86 -3.27 19.60 4.94
CA VAL A 86 -3.17 19.66 3.47
C VAL A 86 -3.58 18.31 2.91
N VAL A 87 -4.51 18.30 1.97
CA VAL A 87 -4.90 17.12 1.20
C VAL A 87 -4.35 17.28 -0.22
N ILE A 88 -3.59 16.31 -0.71
CA ILE A 88 -3.07 16.27 -2.09
C ILE A 88 -3.73 15.09 -2.79
N ASP A 89 -4.77 15.39 -3.56
CA ASP A 89 -5.51 14.42 -4.36
C ASP A 89 -4.86 14.34 -5.75
N GLY A 90 -4.20 13.19 -5.98
CA GLY A 90 -3.39 12.96 -7.15
C GLY A 90 -1.90 13.26 -6.96
N ILE A 91 -1.28 12.83 -5.84
CA ILE A 91 0.16 13.02 -5.58
C ILE A 91 1.05 12.51 -6.73
N ARG A 92 0.56 11.54 -7.51
CA ARG A 92 1.22 11.04 -8.72
C ARG A 92 1.57 12.16 -9.71
N ASP A 93 0.75 13.16 -9.80
CA ASP A 93 0.89 14.24 -10.77
C ASP A 93 1.89 15.33 -10.34
N MET A 94 2.54 15.16 -9.20
CA MET A 94 3.69 15.95 -8.75
C MET A 94 5.02 15.49 -9.36
N VAL A 95 5.03 14.39 -10.14
CA VAL A 95 6.19 13.86 -10.85
C VAL A 95 5.86 13.61 -12.32
N TYR A 96 6.85 13.69 -13.20
CA TYR A 96 6.69 13.30 -14.61
C TYR A 96 6.69 11.78 -14.75
N ASP A 97 7.65 11.11 -14.13
CA ASP A 97 7.74 9.64 -14.15
C ASP A 97 7.58 9.06 -12.74
N ILE A 98 6.48 8.32 -12.56
CA ILE A 98 6.15 7.64 -11.29
C ILE A 98 7.17 6.58 -10.87
N ASN A 99 8.00 6.11 -11.82
CA ASN A 99 9.05 5.12 -11.58
C ASN A 99 10.42 5.77 -11.38
N SER A 100 10.53 7.09 -11.54
CA SER A 100 11.75 7.83 -11.27
C SER A 100 12.02 7.89 -9.77
N SER A 101 13.09 7.21 -9.33
CA SER A 101 13.55 7.22 -7.94
C SER A 101 13.91 8.62 -7.47
N SER A 102 14.60 9.41 -8.33
CA SER A 102 15.03 10.76 -7.97
C SER A 102 13.89 11.74 -7.81
N GLU A 103 12.88 11.71 -8.72
CA GLU A 103 11.70 12.57 -8.61
C GLU A 103 10.85 12.19 -7.39
N SER A 104 10.63 10.88 -7.18
CA SER A 104 9.92 10.37 -6.01
C SER A 104 10.56 10.82 -4.70
N THR A 105 11.87 10.62 -4.56
CA THR A 105 12.62 11.04 -3.37
C THR A 105 12.54 12.55 -3.15
N LYS A 106 12.61 13.35 -4.23
CA LYS A 106 12.47 14.81 -4.15
C LYS A 106 11.11 15.22 -3.59
N VAL A 107 10.01 14.68 -4.14
CA VAL A 107 8.65 15.00 -3.67
C VAL A 107 8.47 14.58 -2.21
N ILE A 108 8.89 13.38 -1.84
CA ILE A 108 8.79 12.90 -0.45
C ILE A 108 9.58 13.79 0.51
N SER A 109 10.80 14.21 0.12
CA SER A 109 11.61 15.11 0.94
C SER A 109 10.92 16.47 1.15
N LEU A 110 10.24 17.00 0.12
CA LEU A 110 9.44 18.21 0.25
C LEU A 110 8.26 18.04 1.21
N LEU A 111 7.52 16.92 1.14
CA LEU A 111 6.43 16.65 2.07
C LEU A 111 6.94 16.58 3.52
N MET A 112 8.06 15.90 3.75
CA MET A 112 8.69 15.83 5.07
C MET A 112 9.14 17.20 5.57
N THR A 113 9.72 18.02 4.70
CA THR A 113 10.13 19.40 5.03
C THR A 113 8.90 20.24 5.42
N TRP A 114 7.84 20.23 4.61
CA TRP A 114 6.64 21.03 4.87
C TRP A 114 5.94 20.62 6.17
N THR A 115 5.83 19.30 6.43
CA THR A 115 5.26 18.82 7.70
C THR A 115 6.08 19.27 8.91
N GLY A 116 7.40 19.17 8.84
CA GLY A 116 8.29 19.57 9.94
C GLY A 116 8.33 21.07 10.17
N GLU A 117 8.54 21.88 9.10
CA GLU A 117 8.69 23.34 9.25
C GLU A 117 7.38 24.05 9.61
N ARG A 118 6.26 23.57 9.08
CA ARG A 118 4.94 24.19 9.29
C ARG A 118 4.13 23.52 10.39
N ASN A 119 4.59 22.35 10.88
CA ASN A 119 3.87 21.54 11.85
C ASN A 119 2.42 21.30 11.40
N ILE A 120 2.26 20.77 10.18
CA ILE A 120 0.99 20.48 9.52
C ILE A 120 0.87 18.97 9.27
N HIS A 121 -0.36 18.50 9.10
CA HIS A 121 -0.62 17.15 8.61
C HIS A 121 -0.83 17.17 7.09
N ILE A 122 -0.27 16.20 6.37
CA ILE A 122 -0.45 16.06 4.93
C ILE A 122 -1.06 14.68 4.63
N HIS A 123 -2.23 14.67 4.02
CA HIS A 123 -2.83 13.50 3.39
C HIS A 123 -2.51 13.47 1.91
N THR A 124 -2.02 12.34 1.40
CA THR A 124 -1.82 12.14 -0.03
C THR A 124 -2.72 11.02 -0.52
N ILE A 125 -3.29 11.19 -1.71
CA ILE A 125 -4.13 10.19 -2.37
C ILE A 125 -3.38 9.66 -3.59
N LEU A 126 -3.29 8.34 -3.69
CA LEU A 126 -2.61 7.64 -4.77
C LEU A 126 -3.40 6.40 -5.16
N HIS A 127 -3.62 6.22 -6.46
CA HIS A 127 -4.24 5.01 -6.97
C HIS A 127 -3.33 3.79 -6.86
N GLN A 128 -3.93 2.64 -6.52
CA GLN A 128 -3.24 1.36 -6.52
C GLN A 128 -2.98 0.85 -7.95
N ASN A 129 -2.06 -0.10 -8.07
CA ASN A 129 -1.90 -0.87 -9.29
C ASN A 129 -3.13 -1.74 -9.54
N LYS A 130 -3.46 -1.93 -10.81
CA LYS A 130 -4.50 -2.90 -11.17
C LYS A 130 -3.94 -4.31 -10.98
N GLY A 131 -4.52 -5.05 -10.05
CA GLY A 131 -4.23 -6.48 -9.85
C GLY A 131 -3.22 -6.82 -8.77
N ASP A 132 -2.69 -5.85 -8.04
CA ASP A 132 -1.91 -6.09 -6.83
C ASP A 132 -2.24 -5.08 -5.70
N GLU A 133 -1.90 -5.41 -4.45
CA GLU A 133 -2.21 -4.59 -3.28
C GLU A 133 -1.21 -3.43 -3.06
N HIS A 134 -0.23 -3.25 -3.97
CA HIS A 134 0.82 -2.26 -3.80
C HIS A 134 0.44 -0.89 -4.38
N ALA A 135 0.88 0.16 -3.72
CA ALA A 135 0.76 1.52 -4.22
C ALA A 135 1.54 1.68 -5.54
N ARG A 136 0.99 2.48 -6.47
CA ARG A 136 1.47 2.56 -7.83
C ARG A 136 2.83 3.27 -7.94
N GLY A 137 3.78 2.60 -8.61
CA GLY A 137 5.08 3.17 -8.97
C GLY A 137 6.06 3.31 -7.81
N HIS A 138 7.24 3.85 -8.09
CA HIS A 138 8.27 4.07 -7.07
C HIS A 138 7.83 5.09 -6.01
N ILE A 139 7.09 6.12 -6.43
CA ILE A 139 6.53 7.12 -5.51
C ILE A 139 5.61 6.47 -4.46
N GLY A 140 4.81 5.45 -4.84
CA GLY A 140 3.94 4.74 -3.92
C GLY A 140 4.73 3.95 -2.87
N THR A 141 5.81 3.31 -3.27
CA THR A 141 6.71 2.59 -2.36
C THR A 141 7.35 3.57 -1.35
N GLU A 142 7.88 4.69 -1.83
CA GLU A 142 8.52 5.70 -0.97
C GLU A 142 7.53 6.36 -0.01
N LEU A 143 6.31 6.68 -0.47
CA LEU A 143 5.23 7.19 0.40
C LEU A 143 4.93 6.18 1.51
N SER A 144 4.72 4.92 1.18
CA SER A 144 4.41 3.87 2.16
C SER A 144 5.52 3.69 3.20
N ASN A 145 6.79 3.85 2.81
CA ASN A 145 7.94 3.75 3.71
C ASN A 145 8.04 4.92 4.70
N LYS A 146 7.50 6.10 4.35
CA LYS A 146 7.63 7.33 5.16
C LYS A 146 6.35 7.73 5.86
N ALA A 147 5.19 7.28 5.39
CA ALA A 147 3.91 7.60 6.00
C ALA A 147 3.78 7.04 7.42
N GLU A 148 3.10 7.77 8.28
CA GLU A 148 2.66 7.31 9.62
C GLU A 148 1.56 6.26 9.49
N THR A 149 0.64 6.48 8.54
CA THR A 149 -0.50 5.62 8.29
C THR A 149 -0.76 5.54 6.79
N VAL A 150 -1.00 4.34 6.31
CA VAL A 150 -1.46 4.05 4.94
C VAL A 150 -2.79 3.33 5.04
N LEU A 151 -3.83 3.97 4.52
CA LEU A 151 -5.18 3.40 4.41
C LEU A 151 -5.40 2.88 2.99
N GLN A 152 -5.99 1.72 2.90
CA GLN A 152 -6.42 1.12 1.65
C GLN A 152 -7.94 1.21 1.56
N VAL A 153 -8.43 1.80 0.47
CA VAL A 153 -9.86 1.91 0.17
C VAL A 153 -10.16 1.12 -1.09
N GLU A 154 -11.01 0.12 -0.99
CA GLU A 154 -11.35 -0.79 -2.09
C GLU A 154 -12.87 -0.87 -2.30
N LYS A 155 -13.30 -1.11 -3.53
CA LYS A 155 -14.69 -1.47 -3.81
C LYS A 155 -14.89 -2.95 -3.55
N ASP A 156 -16.02 -3.31 -2.93
CA ASP A 156 -16.41 -4.71 -2.80
C ASP A 156 -16.65 -5.33 -4.19
N GLU A 157 -16.03 -6.47 -4.46
CA GLU A 157 -16.12 -7.15 -5.76
C GLU A 157 -17.56 -7.62 -6.10
N LYS A 158 -18.34 -8.02 -5.07
CA LYS A 158 -19.69 -8.53 -5.24
C LYS A 158 -20.76 -7.43 -5.18
N ASN A 159 -20.44 -6.34 -4.49
CA ASN A 159 -21.30 -5.18 -4.35
C ASN A 159 -20.55 -3.88 -4.66
N PRO A 160 -20.45 -3.46 -5.94
CA PRO A 160 -19.70 -2.26 -6.34
C PRO A 160 -20.18 -0.95 -5.69
N GLY A 161 -21.36 -0.94 -5.06
CA GLY A 161 -21.87 0.19 -4.29
C GLY A 161 -21.25 0.33 -2.91
N VAL A 162 -20.51 -0.68 -2.45
CA VAL A 162 -19.87 -0.71 -1.14
C VAL A 162 -18.37 -0.51 -1.30
N SER A 163 -17.79 0.28 -0.41
CA SER A 163 -16.34 0.45 -0.27
C SER A 163 -15.90 -0.02 1.11
N THR A 164 -14.74 -0.64 1.19
CA THR A 164 -14.11 -1.07 2.43
C THR A 164 -12.87 -0.24 2.71
N VAL A 165 -12.58 -0.02 3.98
CA VAL A 165 -11.38 0.67 4.46
C VAL A 165 -10.64 -0.23 5.43
N LYS A 166 -9.36 -0.42 5.19
CA LYS A 166 -8.45 -1.17 6.07
C LYS A 166 -7.10 -0.45 6.16
N THR A 167 -6.35 -0.74 7.20
CA THR A 167 -4.96 -0.34 7.28
C THR A 167 -4.10 -1.21 6.36
N ALA A 168 -3.25 -0.58 5.55
CA ALA A 168 -2.13 -1.27 4.88
C ALA A 168 -0.86 -1.16 5.73
N HIS A 169 -0.69 -0.04 6.44
CA HIS A 169 0.40 0.21 7.38
C HIS A 169 -0.04 1.27 8.39
N ILE A 170 0.28 1.06 9.65
CA ILE A 170 0.08 2.06 10.72
C ILE A 170 1.17 1.90 11.79
N ARG A 171 1.73 3.03 12.25
CA ARG A 171 2.72 3.05 13.33
C ARG A 171 2.08 3.16 14.71
N ALA A 172 0.84 3.63 14.76
CA ALA A 172 0.04 3.71 15.98
C ALA A 172 -0.78 2.43 16.21
N VAL A 173 -1.75 2.49 17.12
CA VAL A 173 -2.71 1.41 17.35
C VAL A 173 -3.58 1.25 16.11
N ASP A 174 -3.71 0.02 15.64
CA ASP A 174 -4.55 -0.32 14.49
C ASP A 174 -6.03 -0.17 14.83
N PHE A 175 -6.86 -0.05 13.82
CA PHE A 175 -8.32 0.03 13.95
C PHE A 175 -8.99 -1.11 13.17
N GLU A 176 -10.18 -1.47 13.60
CA GLU A 176 -10.98 -2.49 12.91
C GLU A 176 -11.39 -1.99 11.52
N PRO A 177 -11.21 -2.80 10.46
CA PRO A 177 -11.68 -2.46 9.13
C PRO A 177 -13.17 -2.15 9.14
N PHE A 178 -13.59 -1.21 8.32
CA PHE A 178 -15.01 -0.86 8.19
C PHE A 178 -15.43 -0.74 6.73
N ALA A 179 -16.74 -0.79 6.49
CA ALA A 179 -17.33 -0.64 5.18
C ALA A 179 -18.34 0.53 5.16
N PHE A 180 -18.44 1.17 4.01
CA PHE A 180 -19.39 2.24 3.78
C PHE A 180 -19.95 2.19 2.36
N ARG A 181 -21.09 2.85 2.17
CA ARG A 181 -21.67 3.13 0.86
C ARG A 181 -21.88 4.62 0.69
N ILE A 182 -22.03 5.06 -0.54
CA ILE A 182 -22.48 6.41 -0.83
C ILE A 182 -24.00 6.36 -0.99
N ASN A 183 -24.70 7.10 -0.14
CA ASN A 183 -26.16 7.16 -0.14
C ASN A 183 -26.74 8.05 -1.26
N GLY A 184 -28.05 8.16 -1.36
CA GLY A 184 -28.76 8.95 -2.38
C GLY A 184 -28.45 10.46 -2.35
N GLU A 185 -27.95 10.98 -1.23
CA GLU A 185 -27.50 12.36 -1.07
C GLU A 185 -26.02 12.57 -1.40
N ALA A 186 -25.36 11.55 -1.95
CA ALA A 186 -23.93 11.49 -2.23
C ALA A 186 -23.04 11.64 -0.97
N LEU A 187 -23.52 11.21 0.19
CA LEU A 187 -22.79 11.19 1.45
C LEU A 187 -22.39 9.77 1.83
N PRO A 188 -21.24 9.59 2.50
CA PRO A 188 -20.82 8.29 2.99
C PRO A 188 -21.69 7.87 4.19
N GLU A 189 -22.10 6.61 4.19
CA GLU A 189 -22.89 5.97 5.22
C GLU A 189 -22.21 4.68 5.68
N LEU A 190 -21.93 4.57 6.98
CA LEU A 190 -21.29 3.39 7.56
C LEU A 190 -22.23 2.18 7.47
N LEU A 191 -21.65 1.03 7.19
CA LEU A 191 -22.35 -0.26 7.16
C LEU A 191 -21.89 -1.10 8.37
N GLU A 192 -22.61 -0.98 9.48
CA GLU A 192 -22.28 -1.67 10.74
C GLU A 192 -22.35 -3.19 10.62
N ASP A 193 -23.30 -3.71 9.83
CA ASP A 193 -23.52 -5.15 9.65
C ASP A 193 -22.72 -5.76 8.49
N TYR A 194 -21.74 -5.03 7.92
CA TYR A 194 -20.94 -5.55 6.82
C TYR A 194 -20.04 -6.68 7.28
N GLN A 195 -20.23 -7.85 6.69
CA GLN A 195 -19.40 -9.01 6.96
C GLN A 195 -18.16 -8.96 6.06
N PHE A 196 -17.02 -8.64 6.65
CA PHE A 196 -15.73 -8.86 5.98
C PHE A 196 -15.58 -10.34 5.75
N LYS A 197 -15.26 -10.72 4.53
CA LYS A 197 -14.90 -12.13 4.26
C LYS A 197 -13.64 -12.41 5.06
N ASP A 198 -13.72 -13.39 5.94
CA ASP A 198 -12.52 -13.99 6.49
C ASP A 198 -11.64 -14.40 5.30
N LYS A 199 -10.40 -13.94 5.28
CA LYS A 199 -9.43 -14.29 4.21
C LYS A 199 -9.26 -15.81 4.05
N ASP A 200 -9.85 -16.61 4.95
CA ASP A 200 -9.75 -18.06 4.98
C ASP A 200 -10.78 -18.80 4.11
N GLU A 201 -11.87 -18.16 3.62
CA GLU A 201 -12.92 -18.93 2.93
C GLU A 201 -13.04 -18.74 1.41
N THR A 202 -12.38 -17.79 0.77
CA THR A 202 -12.53 -17.65 -0.71
C THR A 202 -11.24 -17.32 -1.43
N LYS A 203 -10.66 -18.28 -1.94
CA LYS A 203 -9.34 -18.61 -2.48
C LYS A 203 -8.43 -18.95 -1.31
N GLY A 204 -8.15 -20.23 -1.19
CA GLY A 204 -7.05 -20.62 -0.34
C GLY A 204 -5.87 -19.72 -0.67
N ASN A 205 -5.68 -18.72 0.13
CA ASN A 205 -4.43 -18.03 0.22
C ASN A 205 -3.46 -19.08 0.80
N ARG A 206 -3.09 -20.02 -0.06
CA ARG A 206 -1.79 -20.63 0.07
C ARG A 206 -0.87 -19.45 -0.06
N GLY A 207 -0.48 -18.89 1.09
CA GLY A 207 0.50 -17.83 1.18
C GLY A 207 1.57 -18.16 0.15
N LYS A 208 2.08 -17.14 -0.56
CA LYS A 208 3.15 -17.33 -1.55
C LYS A 208 4.06 -18.42 -0.99
N PHE A 209 4.18 -19.54 -1.69
CA PHE A 209 4.93 -20.70 -1.24
C PHE A 209 6.32 -20.24 -0.77
N ASP A 210 6.58 -20.46 0.49
CA ASP A 210 7.85 -20.15 1.12
C ASP A 210 8.48 -21.47 1.55
N PRO A 211 9.50 -21.94 0.84
CA PRO A 211 10.14 -23.23 1.15
C PRO A 211 10.67 -23.32 2.58
N TYR A 212 11.02 -22.19 3.22
CA TYR A 212 11.51 -22.17 4.59
C TYR A 212 10.40 -22.31 5.63
N ARG A 213 9.20 -21.75 5.36
CA ARG A 213 8.05 -21.83 6.27
C ARG A 213 7.19 -23.08 6.01
N ASP A 214 7.01 -23.42 4.73
CA ASP A 214 6.02 -24.40 4.30
C ASP A 214 6.58 -25.82 4.20
N ILE A 215 7.91 -25.99 4.37
CA ILE A 215 8.61 -27.28 4.40
C ILE A 215 9.42 -27.34 5.69
N THR A 216 9.22 -28.40 6.47
CA THR A 216 9.95 -28.59 7.74
C THR A 216 11.42 -28.97 7.51
N GLU A 217 12.28 -28.69 8.50
CA GLU A 217 13.69 -29.12 8.46
C GLU A 217 13.82 -30.60 8.19
N GLN A 218 13.01 -31.43 8.86
CA GLN A 218 13.02 -32.87 8.67
C GLN A 218 12.68 -33.29 7.24
N GLN A 219 11.68 -32.63 6.61
CA GLN A 219 11.35 -32.87 5.20
C GLN A 219 12.51 -32.46 4.28
N HIS A 220 13.19 -31.34 4.55
CA HIS A 220 14.37 -30.94 3.80
C HIS A 220 15.49 -31.97 3.91
N ARG A 221 15.79 -32.45 5.11
CA ARG A 221 16.84 -33.46 5.33
C ARG A 221 16.55 -34.74 4.57
N ILE A 222 15.36 -35.32 4.76
CA ILE A 222 14.97 -36.58 4.09
C ILE A 222 14.98 -36.41 2.57
N ALA A 223 14.41 -35.32 2.05
CA ALA A 223 14.35 -35.13 0.61
C ALA A 223 15.73 -34.88 0.00
N LEU A 224 16.61 -34.11 0.64
CA LEU A 224 17.96 -33.85 0.14
C LEU A 224 18.84 -35.12 0.20
N GLU A 225 18.78 -35.88 1.29
CA GLU A 225 19.45 -37.18 1.39
C GLU A 225 18.97 -38.12 0.28
N ALA A 226 17.66 -38.23 0.05
CA ALA A 226 17.11 -39.05 -1.02
C ALA A 226 17.53 -38.54 -2.41
N ALA A 227 17.51 -37.24 -2.67
CA ALA A 227 17.92 -36.65 -3.95
C ALA A 227 19.40 -36.96 -4.26
N PHE A 228 20.27 -36.90 -3.25
CA PHE A 228 21.71 -37.05 -3.43
C PHE A 228 22.23 -38.47 -3.11
N THR A 229 21.34 -39.42 -2.84
CA THR A 229 21.73 -40.82 -2.65
C THR A 229 22.22 -41.50 -3.95
N LEU A 230 21.64 -41.13 -5.09
CA LEU A 230 21.96 -41.74 -6.39
C LEU A 230 23.14 -41.06 -7.10
N LYS A 231 23.43 -39.84 -6.76
CA LYS A 231 24.48 -39.04 -7.42
C LYS A 231 24.93 -37.91 -6.49
N ASP A 232 26.23 -37.77 -6.27
CA ASP A 232 26.81 -36.81 -5.34
C ASP A 232 26.72 -35.33 -5.87
N GLU A 233 26.60 -35.15 -7.18
CA GLU A 233 26.57 -33.85 -7.81
C GLU A 233 25.65 -33.79 -9.03
N TYR A 234 24.93 -32.67 -9.20
CA TYR A 234 23.96 -32.48 -10.27
C TYR A 234 24.22 -31.20 -11.07
N GLY A 235 24.01 -31.27 -12.39
CA GLY A 235 23.76 -30.06 -13.19
C GLY A 235 22.36 -29.51 -12.86
N TYR A 236 22.10 -28.25 -13.23
CA TYR A 236 20.86 -27.57 -12.83
C TYR A 236 19.57 -28.31 -13.25
N LYS A 237 19.46 -28.74 -14.51
CA LYS A 237 18.26 -29.45 -15.00
C LYS A 237 18.07 -30.82 -14.34
N GLU A 238 19.17 -31.55 -14.10
CA GLU A 238 19.13 -32.83 -13.40
C GLU A 238 18.73 -32.64 -11.94
N LEU A 239 19.23 -31.58 -11.28
CA LEU A 239 18.87 -31.23 -9.91
C LEU A 239 17.37 -30.91 -9.79
N GLU A 240 16.79 -30.18 -10.74
CA GLU A 240 15.35 -29.90 -10.77
C GLU A 240 14.53 -31.20 -10.77
N GLY A 241 14.93 -32.20 -11.57
CA GLY A 241 14.27 -33.50 -11.62
C GLY A 241 14.38 -34.26 -10.31
N ALA A 242 15.61 -34.41 -9.80
CA ALA A 242 15.91 -35.14 -8.55
C ALA A 242 15.18 -34.50 -7.34
N LEU A 243 15.19 -33.18 -7.21
CA LEU A 243 14.49 -32.49 -6.12
C LEU A 243 12.97 -32.63 -6.24
N ARG A 244 12.41 -32.57 -7.45
CA ARG A 244 10.96 -32.76 -7.65
C ARG A 244 10.48 -34.11 -7.15
N GLU A 245 11.19 -35.18 -7.49
CA GLU A 245 10.88 -36.53 -7.06
C GLU A 245 11.09 -36.72 -5.55
N ALA A 246 12.22 -36.27 -5.03
CA ALA A 246 12.57 -36.38 -3.63
C ALA A 246 11.60 -35.62 -2.72
N TYR A 247 11.23 -34.40 -3.07
CA TYR A 247 10.25 -33.65 -2.27
C TYR A 247 8.83 -34.20 -2.40
N ALA A 248 8.48 -34.78 -3.54
CA ALA A 248 7.19 -35.46 -3.69
C ALA A 248 7.07 -36.66 -2.74
N SER A 249 8.17 -37.42 -2.48
CA SER A 249 8.19 -38.54 -1.56
C SER A 249 7.95 -38.16 -0.10
N VAL A 250 8.24 -36.90 0.27
CA VAL A 250 7.94 -36.35 1.61
C VAL A 250 6.65 -35.51 1.64
N GLY A 251 5.79 -35.67 0.60
CA GLY A 251 4.48 -35.04 0.54
C GLY A 251 4.44 -33.59 -0.02
N VAL A 252 5.58 -33.09 -0.50
CA VAL A 252 5.69 -31.69 -1.02
C VAL A 252 5.60 -31.71 -2.55
N LYS A 253 4.47 -31.26 -3.12
CA LYS A 253 4.31 -31.13 -4.58
C LYS A 253 4.80 -29.77 -5.06
N LEU A 254 5.76 -29.75 -5.97
CA LEU A 254 6.42 -28.58 -6.51
C LEU A 254 6.05 -28.33 -7.96
N SER A 255 5.45 -27.16 -8.26
CA SER A 255 5.38 -26.62 -9.63
C SER A 255 6.74 -26.06 -10.03
N ASP A 256 6.94 -25.76 -11.33
CA ASP A 256 8.22 -25.21 -11.81
C ASP A 256 8.63 -23.91 -11.12
N HIS A 257 7.66 -23.05 -10.78
CA HIS A 257 7.91 -21.82 -10.03
C HIS A 257 8.37 -22.13 -8.60
N ARG A 258 7.63 -22.98 -7.88
CA ARG A 258 7.96 -23.37 -6.50
C ARG A 258 9.31 -24.09 -6.40
N LEU A 259 9.67 -24.88 -7.42
CA LEU A 259 10.97 -25.56 -7.48
C LEU A 259 12.12 -24.57 -7.60
N ARG A 260 11.97 -23.50 -8.39
CA ARG A 260 12.97 -22.42 -8.48
C ARG A 260 13.13 -21.67 -7.17
N ASP A 261 12.00 -21.36 -6.50
CA ASP A 261 12.01 -20.73 -5.19
C ASP A 261 12.72 -21.63 -4.17
N LEU A 262 12.42 -22.93 -4.18
CA LEU A 262 13.09 -23.91 -3.33
C LEU A 262 14.60 -23.95 -3.57
N ILE A 263 15.06 -24.08 -4.81
CA ILE A 263 16.50 -24.10 -5.14
C ILE A 263 17.19 -22.82 -4.64
N THR A 264 16.53 -21.68 -4.75
CA THR A 264 17.06 -20.42 -4.25
C THR A 264 17.23 -20.45 -2.72
N VAL A 265 16.24 -20.96 -1.99
CA VAL A 265 16.31 -21.07 -0.52
C VAL A 265 17.40 -22.07 -0.12
N LEU A 266 17.46 -23.24 -0.77
CA LEU A 266 18.49 -24.26 -0.49
C LEU A 266 19.91 -23.72 -0.67
N LYS A 267 20.13 -22.90 -1.70
CA LYS A 267 21.42 -22.21 -1.92
C LYS A 267 21.71 -21.14 -0.84
N ASN A 268 20.73 -20.30 -0.55
CA ASN A 268 20.88 -19.22 0.44
C ASN A 268 21.17 -19.79 1.85
N LYS A 269 20.54 -20.91 2.19
CA LYS A 269 20.74 -21.62 3.46
C LYS A 269 21.96 -22.57 3.44
N ARG A 270 22.71 -22.60 2.34
CA ARG A 270 23.87 -23.49 2.14
C ARG A 270 23.57 -24.98 2.33
N MET A 271 22.32 -25.39 2.15
CA MET A 271 21.92 -26.80 2.13
C MET A 271 22.46 -27.50 0.88
N ILE A 272 22.50 -26.77 -0.23
CA ILE A 272 23.23 -27.13 -1.45
C ILE A 272 24.22 -26.04 -1.79
N VAL A 273 25.37 -26.41 -2.31
CA VAL A 273 26.39 -25.47 -2.77
C VAL A 273 26.75 -25.76 -4.21
N GLN A 274 27.12 -24.72 -4.94
CA GLN A 274 27.57 -24.83 -6.32
C GLN A 274 29.10 -24.74 -6.34
N GLU A 275 29.77 -25.85 -6.55
CA GLU A 275 31.22 -25.90 -6.66
C GLU A 275 31.65 -25.73 -8.13
N ASN A 276 32.73 -24.97 -8.34
CA ASN A 276 33.29 -24.68 -9.67
C ASN A 276 32.29 -24.16 -10.73
N GLY A 277 31.22 -23.48 -10.30
CA GLY A 277 30.28 -22.75 -11.14
C GLY A 277 29.32 -23.58 -11.98
N ARG A 278 29.31 -24.92 -11.88
CA ARG A 278 28.50 -25.76 -12.78
C ARG A 278 27.65 -26.85 -12.12
N LYS A 279 28.08 -27.40 -10.99
CA LYS A 279 27.41 -28.54 -10.35
C LYS A 279 27.04 -28.24 -8.90
N TYR A 280 25.95 -28.81 -8.45
CA TYR A 280 25.40 -28.66 -7.12
C TYR A 280 25.68 -29.92 -6.29
N THR A 281 26.16 -29.71 -5.06
CA THR A 281 26.40 -30.75 -4.06
C THR A 281 25.60 -30.51 -2.80
N PHE A 282 25.24 -31.54 -2.08
CA PHE A 282 24.52 -31.47 -0.81
C PHE A 282 25.50 -31.26 0.36
N LYS A 283 25.12 -30.43 1.32
CA LYS A 283 25.84 -30.23 2.58
C LYS A 283 25.00 -30.75 3.74
N PRO A 284 25.25 -31.97 4.27
CA PRO A 284 24.45 -32.57 5.33
C PRO A 284 24.51 -31.79 6.66
N ASP A 285 25.59 -31.04 6.90
CA ASP A 285 25.83 -30.26 8.13
C ASP A 285 25.14 -28.88 8.12
N PHE A 286 24.13 -28.66 7.27
CA PHE A 286 23.45 -27.37 7.24
C PHE A 286 22.66 -27.12 8.54
N HIS A 287 22.60 -25.87 8.95
CA HIS A 287 21.71 -25.37 10.00
C HIS A 287 20.47 -24.74 9.36
N TYR A 288 19.31 -25.13 9.87
CA TYR A 288 17.99 -24.66 9.35
C TYR A 288 17.64 -23.25 9.78
#